data_1c384a685cd2cdcb43c649938ade28e4
#
_entry.id   1c384a685cd2cdcb43c649938ade28e4
#
_cell.length_a   1.000
_cell.length_b   1.000
_cell.length_c   1.000
_cell.angle_alpha   90.00
_cell.angle_beta   90.00
_cell.angle_gamma   90.00
#
_symmetry.space_group_name_H-M   'P 1'
#
loop_
_entity.id
_entity.type
_entity.pdbx_description
1 polymer ?
#
loop_
_entity_poly.entity_id
_entity_poly.type
_entity_poly.pdbx_seq_one_letter_code
_entity_poly.pdbx_strand_id
1 'polypeptide(L)'
;NKAISEGGVNTKIVIPEMGEMKMLFEVDADERIPDDIIRSMFYDDGAYSVMQFKNLYNCLAAHDYWTAYPPSLLVDIRAQVRDSIAGNGRDTKFWASEYCILEKNEEITMPPSPVKSINLGLYVARLIHTNLAVANASAWQWWTAVSLNEDVPIQLLPLEASSGESVKYDGRVVTTKMF
;
A
#
# COMPACT_ATOMS: atom_id res chain seq x y z
N ASN A 1 -15.24 0.60 16.15
CA ASN A 1 -16.12 -0.59 16.15
C ASN A 1 -17.48 -0.30 16.77
N LYS A 2 -17.49 0.23 18.01
CA LYS A 2 -18.74 0.59 18.73
C LYS A 2 -19.57 1.62 17.93
N ALA A 3 -18.97 2.72 17.49
CA ALA A 3 -19.65 3.76 16.72
C ALA A 3 -20.26 3.24 15.41
N ILE A 4 -19.57 2.32 14.72
CA ILE A 4 -20.10 1.69 13.50
C ILE A 4 -21.33 0.84 13.82
N SER A 5 -21.26 0.04 14.87
CA SER A 5 -22.37 -0.82 15.31
C SER A 5 -23.58 0.00 15.78
N GLU A 6 -23.35 1.06 16.53
CA GLU A 6 -24.41 1.95 17.04
C GLU A 6 -25.01 2.84 15.95
N GLY A 7 -24.20 3.23 14.95
CA GLY A 7 -24.65 4.01 13.81
C GLY A 7 -25.46 3.24 12.77
N GLY A 8 -25.62 1.93 12.92
CA GLY A 8 -26.37 1.09 11.97
C GLY A 8 -25.76 0.99 10.57
N VAL A 9 -24.48 1.35 10.40
CA VAL A 9 -23.79 1.30 9.11
C VAL A 9 -23.07 -0.03 8.92
N ASN A 10 -23.02 -0.50 7.68
CA ASN A 10 -22.35 -1.76 7.32
C ASN A 10 -20.89 -1.54 6.85
N THR A 11 -20.23 -0.56 7.44
CA THR A 11 -18.83 -0.23 7.12
C THR A 11 -17.90 -1.24 7.76
N LYS A 12 -16.87 -1.63 7.03
CA LYS A 12 -15.80 -2.50 7.53
C LYS A 12 -14.51 -1.70 7.72
N ILE A 13 -13.69 -2.17 8.65
CA ILE A 13 -12.39 -1.58 8.96
C ILE A 13 -11.30 -2.50 8.41
N VAL A 14 -10.35 -1.94 7.68
CA VAL A 14 -9.11 -2.61 7.25
C VAL A 14 -7.96 -2.10 8.11
N ILE A 15 -7.09 -2.97 8.52
CA ILE A 15 -5.90 -2.69 9.35
C ILE A 15 -4.76 -3.65 8.97
N PRO A 16 -3.50 -3.39 9.39
CA PRO A 16 -3.03 -2.24 10.19
C PRO A 16 -2.63 -1.02 9.35
N GLU A 17 -2.50 -1.13 8.02
CA GLU A 17 -2.06 -0.06 7.11
C GLU A 17 -0.62 0.38 7.40
N MET A 18 0.30 -0.59 7.39
CA MET A 18 1.71 -0.34 7.68
C MET A 18 2.41 0.36 6.50
N GLY A 19 3.27 1.34 6.79
CA GLY A 19 4.01 2.09 5.77
C GLY A 19 5.02 1.26 4.97
N GLU A 20 5.45 0.11 5.51
CA GLU A 20 6.31 -0.86 4.84
C GLU A 20 5.81 -2.27 5.13
N MET A 21 5.83 -3.14 4.12
CA MET A 21 5.41 -4.54 4.31
C MET A 21 6.23 -5.30 5.34
N LYS A 22 7.54 -5.01 5.44
CA LYS A 22 8.40 -5.69 6.41
C LYS A 22 7.98 -5.46 7.86
N MET A 23 7.35 -4.31 8.16
CA MET A 23 6.82 -4.01 9.49
C MET A 23 5.68 -4.95 9.93
N LEU A 24 5.14 -5.76 9.01
CA LEU A 24 4.13 -6.74 9.32
C LEU A 24 4.69 -7.96 10.09
N PHE A 25 5.99 -8.23 9.97
CA PHE A 25 6.63 -9.45 10.52
C PHE A 25 8.06 -9.22 11.06
N GLU A 26 8.64 -8.03 10.88
CA GLU A 26 9.93 -7.68 11.50
C GLU A 26 9.71 -6.94 12.81
N VAL A 27 10.54 -7.28 13.80
CA VAL A 27 10.56 -6.61 15.11
C VAL A 27 11.18 -5.22 14.95
N ASP A 28 10.51 -4.17 15.41
CA ASP A 28 11.12 -2.85 15.54
C ASP A 28 12.12 -2.86 16.70
N ALA A 29 13.38 -2.53 16.42
CA ALA A 29 14.44 -2.44 17.45
C ALA A 29 14.10 -1.45 18.58
N ASP A 30 13.20 -0.51 18.35
CA ASP A 30 12.73 0.47 19.33
C ASP A 30 11.51 -0.02 20.15
N GLU A 31 11.07 -1.27 20.00
CA GLU A 31 9.95 -1.89 20.72
C GLU A 31 8.60 -1.15 20.61
N ARG A 32 8.45 -0.24 19.64
CA ARG A 32 7.23 0.55 19.45
C ARG A 32 6.13 -0.17 18.69
N ILE A 33 6.50 -1.23 17.98
CA ILE A 33 5.58 -2.08 17.22
C ILE A 33 5.63 -3.47 17.83
N PRO A 34 4.48 -4.11 18.09
CA PRO A 34 4.48 -5.49 18.56
C PRO A 34 5.24 -6.40 17.59
N ASP A 35 6.03 -7.30 18.11
CA ASP A 35 6.68 -8.34 17.35
C ASP A 35 5.65 -9.06 16.47
N ASP A 36 5.91 -9.13 15.16
CA ASP A 36 5.03 -9.81 14.24
C ASP A 36 3.55 -9.39 14.35
N ILE A 37 3.22 -8.28 13.69
CA ILE A 37 1.85 -7.72 13.63
C ILE A 37 0.85 -8.78 13.14
N ILE A 38 1.23 -9.57 12.14
CA ILE A 38 0.34 -10.60 11.59
C ILE A 38 0.02 -11.62 12.70
N ARG A 39 1.04 -12.14 13.38
CA ARG A 39 0.87 -13.13 14.43
C ARG A 39 0.11 -12.56 15.64
N SER A 40 0.46 -11.36 16.07
CA SER A 40 -0.12 -10.76 17.29
C SER A 40 -1.58 -10.31 17.10
N MET A 41 -1.96 -9.87 15.91
CA MET A 41 -3.29 -9.28 15.66
C MET A 41 -4.25 -10.19 14.88
N PHE A 42 -3.73 -10.98 13.92
CA PHE A 42 -4.55 -11.76 12.98
C PHE A 42 -4.62 -13.25 13.29
N TYR A 43 -4.02 -13.69 14.39
CA TYR A 43 -4.21 -15.04 14.93
C TYR A 43 -5.18 -14.99 16.12
N ASP A 44 -5.95 -16.06 16.32
CA ASP A 44 -6.94 -16.11 17.39
C ASP A 44 -6.31 -16.05 18.79
N ASP A 45 -5.13 -16.64 18.94
CA ASP A 45 -4.34 -16.66 20.17
C ASP A 45 -3.29 -15.55 20.24
N GLY A 46 -3.33 -14.58 19.32
CA GLY A 46 -2.45 -13.42 19.33
C GLY A 46 -2.69 -12.50 20.52
N ALA A 47 -1.63 -11.90 21.05
CA ALA A 47 -1.69 -11.05 22.24
C ALA A 47 -2.64 -9.84 22.08
N TYR A 48 -2.78 -9.36 20.85
CA TYR A 48 -3.63 -8.22 20.50
C TYR A 48 -4.69 -8.59 19.46
N SER A 49 -5.15 -9.85 19.46
CA SER A 49 -6.06 -10.36 18.46
C SER A 49 -7.28 -9.47 18.26
N VAL A 50 -7.53 -9.11 17.01
CA VAL A 50 -8.69 -8.30 16.57
C VAL A 50 -9.76 -9.15 15.88
N MET A 51 -9.53 -10.45 15.77
CA MET A 51 -10.35 -11.35 14.97
C MET A 51 -11.78 -11.55 15.49
N GLN A 52 -12.04 -11.16 16.76
CA GLN A 52 -13.37 -11.16 17.37
C GLN A 52 -14.25 -9.98 16.93
N PHE A 53 -13.69 -8.95 16.29
CA PHE A 53 -14.44 -7.75 15.93
C PHE A 53 -15.26 -7.92 14.65
N LYS A 54 -16.59 -7.87 14.78
CA LYS A 54 -17.53 -8.10 13.66
C LYS A 54 -17.37 -7.14 12.48
N ASN A 55 -16.91 -5.91 12.75
CA ASN A 55 -16.74 -4.88 11.73
C ASN A 55 -15.33 -4.87 11.13
N LEU A 56 -14.47 -5.79 11.54
CA LEU A 56 -13.21 -6.01 10.83
C LEU A 56 -13.48 -6.67 9.48
N TYR A 57 -12.90 -6.13 8.42
CA TYR A 57 -12.76 -6.86 7.18
C TYR A 57 -11.57 -7.80 7.33
N ASN A 58 -11.75 -9.07 6.99
CA ASN A 58 -10.67 -10.06 7.09
C ASN A 58 -9.63 -9.81 5.97
N CYS A 59 -8.98 -8.67 6.09
CA CYS A 59 -8.00 -8.14 5.14
C CYS A 59 -6.93 -7.38 5.90
N LEU A 60 -5.70 -7.68 5.58
CA LEU A 60 -4.52 -7.01 6.08
C LEU A 60 -4.01 -6.07 4.99
N ALA A 61 -3.58 -4.87 5.36
CA ALA A 61 -3.09 -3.87 4.41
C ALA A 61 -1.72 -3.33 4.81
N ALA A 62 -0.88 -3.09 3.80
CA ALA A 62 0.42 -2.44 3.97
C ALA A 62 0.87 -1.77 2.67
N HIS A 63 1.78 -0.80 2.81
CA HIS A 63 2.39 -0.09 1.69
C HIS A 63 3.63 -0.81 1.17
N ASP A 64 3.99 -0.53 -0.08
CA ASP A 64 5.13 -1.15 -0.77
C ASP A 64 6.47 -0.41 -0.57
N TYR A 65 6.49 0.70 0.15
CA TYR A 65 7.67 1.55 0.26
C TYR A 65 8.89 0.81 0.80
N TRP A 66 10.08 1.17 0.27
CA TRP A 66 11.41 0.63 0.63
C TRP A 66 11.55 -0.90 0.56
N THR A 67 10.61 -1.56 -0.10
CA THR A 67 10.63 -3.00 -0.34
C THR A 67 10.52 -3.36 -1.83
N ALA A 68 10.61 -2.36 -2.72
CA ALA A 68 10.46 -2.55 -4.16
C ALA A 68 11.77 -2.89 -4.88
N TYR A 69 12.93 -2.64 -4.24
CA TYR A 69 14.25 -2.88 -4.79
C TYR A 69 15.25 -3.34 -3.70
N PRO A 70 16.22 -4.21 -4.00
CA PRO A 70 16.43 -4.92 -5.27
C PRO A 70 15.37 -5.99 -5.56
N PRO A 71 15.32 -6.55 -6.79
CA PRO A 71 14.31 -7.55 -7.16
C PRO A 71 14.24 -8.78 -6.24
N SER A 72 15.34 -9.20 -5.65
CA SER A 72 15.35 -10.27 -4.65
C SER A 72 14.58 -9.88 -3.40
N LEU A 73 14.85 -8.69 -2.84
CA LEU A 73 14.13 -8.18 -1.68
C LEU A 73 12.63 -8.05 -1.96
N LEU A 74 12.28 -7.55 -3.15
CA LEU A 74 10.89 -7.44 -3.61
C LEU A 74 10.16 -8.79 -3.50
N VAL A 75 10.77 -9.86 -4.00
CA VAL A 75 10.19 -11.21 -3.99
C VAL A 75 10.17 -11.79 -2.57
N ASP A 76 11.28 -11.68 -1.84
CA ASP A 76 11.43 -12.27 -0.51
C ASP A 76 10.43 -11.71 0.50
N ILE A 77 10.25 -10.37 0.53
CA ILE A 77 9.28 -9.73 1.42
C ILE A 77 7.84 -10.18 1.11
N ARG A 78 7.47 -10.26 -0.18
CA ARG A 78 6.11 -10.69 -0.57
C ARG A 78 5.85 -12.15 -0.26
N ALA A 79 6.85 -12.99 -0.41
CA ALA A 79 6.75 -14.40 0.00
C ALA A 79 6.56 -14.53 1.52
N GLN A 80 7.29 -13.76 2.32
CA GLN A 80 7.14 -13.77 3.78
C GLN A 80 5.75 -13.30 4.22
N VAL A 81 5.21 -12.22 3.61
CA VAL A 81 3.83 -11.75 3.87
C VAL A 81 2.83 -12.85 3.60
N ARG A 82 2.91 -13.49 2.41
CA ARG A 82 2.03 -14.61 2.03
C ARG A 82 2.09 -15.74 3.06
N ASP A 83 3.29 -16.16 3.41
CA ASP A 83 3.50 -17.33 4.27
C ASP A 83 3.03 -17.04 5.72
N SER A 84 3.28 -15.83 6.21
CA SER A 84 2.78 -15.39 7.51
C SER A 84 1.25 -15.32 7.57
N ILE A 85 0.61 -14.83 6.50
CA ILE A 85 -0.86 -14.81 6.41
C ILE A 85 -1.42 -16.24 6.33
N ALA A 86 -0.81 -17.09 5.51
CA ALA A 86 -1.28 -18.48 5.36
C ALA A 86 -1.23 -19.26 6.68
N GLY A 87 -0.26 -18.94 7.54
CA GLY A 87 -0.09 -19.56 8.85
C GLY A 87 -1.24 -19.29 9.83
N ASN A 88 -2.10 -18.29 9.60
CA ASN A 88 -3.21 -18.00 10.52
C ASN A 88 -4.43 -18.95 10.35
N GLY A 89 -4.39 -19.84 9.38
CA GLY A 89 -5.46 -20.81 9.13
C GLY A 89 -6.79 -20.22 8.64
N ARG A 90 -6.81 -18.94 8.25
CA ARG A 90 -7.99 -18.22 7.77
C ARG A 90 -7.81 -17.78 6.33
N ASP A 91 -8.91 -17.52 5.62
CA ASP A 91 -8.90 -16.88 4.29
C ASP A 91 -8.73 -15.36 4.45
N THR A 92 -7.59 -14.94 5.04
CA THR A 92 -7.28 -13.52 5.22
C THR A 92 -6.76 -12.96 3.91
N LYS A 93 -7.39 -11.88 3.44
CA LYS A 93 -6.97 -11.16 2.24
C LYS A 93 -5.76 -10.29 2.55
N PHE A 94 -5.02 -9.93 1.51
CA PHE A 94 -3.96 -8.94 1.58
C PHE A 94 -4.17 -7.85 0.52
N TRP A 95 -3.97 -6.60 0.91
CA TRP A 95 -3.94 -5.43 0.03
C TRP A 95 -2.57 -4.75 0.13
N ALA A 96 -1.90 -4.59 -1.00
CA ALA A 96 -0.83 -3.63 -1.14
C ALA A 96 -1.50 -2.26 -1.35
N SER A 97 -1.76 -1.57 -0.26
CA SER A 97 -2.75 -0.49 -0.19
C SER A 97 -2.20 0.87 -0.59
N GLU A 98 -0.89 1.01 -0.73
CA GLU A 98 -0.29 2.26 -1.18
C GLU A 98 1.09 2.04 -1.79
N TYR A 99 1.34 2.74 -2.90
CA TYR A 99 2.67 2.94 -3.46
C TYR A 99 2.71 4.14 -4.39
N CYS A 100 3.78 4.91 -4.31
CA CYS A 100 4.24 5.79 -5.37
C CYS A 100 5.77 5.74 -5.42
N ILE A 101 6.38 6.33 -6.44
CA ILE A 101 7.84 6.31 -6.59
C ILE A 101 8.43 7.43 -5.74
N LEU A 102 8.74 7.13 -4.48
CA LEU A 102 9.44 8.03 -3.56
C LEU A 102 10.95 7.74 -3.50
N GLU A 103 11.33 6.51 -3.79
CA GLU A 103 12.68 5.99 -3.63
C GLU A 103 13.51 6.24 -4.88
N LYS A 104 14.82 6.44 -4.66
CA LYS A 104 15.83 6.36 -5.72
C LYS A 104 16.56 5.05 -5.58
N ASN A 105 16.76 4.37 -6.68
CA ASN A 105 17.58 3.16 -6.75
C ASN A 105 18.29 3.04 -8.09
N GLU A 106 19.06 1.97 -8.30
CA GLU A 106 19.87 1.80 -9.50
C GLU A 106 19.05 1.64 -10.79
N GLU A 107 17.79 1.18 -10.69
CA GLU A 107 16.91 1.01 -11.84
C GLU A 107 16.14 2.27 -12.20
N ILE A 108 15.85 3.10 -11.21
CA ILE A 108 15.08 4.33 -11.37
C ILE A 108 15.85 5.51 -10.80
N THR A 109 16.41 6.31 -11.68
CA THR A 109 16.88 7.64 -11.31
C THR A 109 15.70 8.58 -11.35
N MET A 110 15.33 9.16 -10.19
CA MET A 110 14.36 10.24 -10.14
C MET A 110 15.08 11.53 -10.57
N PRO A 111 14.88 12.03 -11.78
CA PRO A 111 15.22 13.41 -12.10
C PRO A 111 14.25 14.35 -11.40
N PRO A 112 14.60 15.64 -11.25
CA PRO A 112 13.68 16.65 -10.72
C PRO A 112 12.41 16.83 -11.56
N SER A 113 12.35 16.20 -12.74
CA SER A 113 11.17 16.14 -13.60
C SER A 113 10.81 14.70 -13.92
N PRO A 114 9.53 14.38 -13.97
CA PRO A 114 9.07 13.02 -14.23
C PRO A 114 9.49 12.57 -15.62
N VAL A 115 10.45 11.67 -15.71
CA VAL A 115 10.81 11.03 -16.98
C VAL A 115 9.77 9.99 -17.33
N LYS A 116 9.02 10.28 -18.37
CA LYS A 116 8.18 9.28 -19.04
C LYS A 116 9.10 8.27 -19.72
N SER A 117 9.25 7.09 -19.13
CA SER A 117 10.04 6.03 -19.74
C SER A 117 9.35 4.69 -19.59
N ILE A 118 9.52 3.85 -20.59
CA ILE A 118 9.03 2.47 -20.54
C ILE A 118 9.66 1.69 -19.37
N ASN A 119 10.90 2.01 -18.99
CA ASN A 119 11.56 1.36 -17.86
C ASN A 119 10.84 1.62 -16.55
N LEU A 120 10.32 2.84 -16.35
CA LEU A 120 9.51 3.16 -15.18
C LEU A 120 8.20 2.38 -15.18
N GLY A 121 7.54 2.29 -16.34
CA GLY A 121 6.34 1.46 -16.48
C GLY A 121 6.60 -0.01 -16.20
N LEU A 122 7.73 -0.55 -16.67
CA LEU A 122 8.13 -1.94 -16.40
C LEU A 122 8.48 -2.18 -14.93
N TYR A 123 9.11 -1.20 -14.27
CA TYR A 123 9.37 -1.26 -12.83
C TYR A 123 8.07 -1.38 -12.04
N VAL A 124 7.09 -0.51 -12.30
CA VAL A 124 5.78 -0.54 -11.65
C VAL A 124 5.01 -1.83 -12.00
N ALA A 125 5.05 -2.26 -13.26
CA ALA A 125 4.40 -3.50 -13.68
C ALA A 125 4.97 -4.72 -12.95
N ARG A 126 6.30 -4.79 -12.75
CA ARG A 126 6.94 -5.83 -11.95
C ARG A 126 6.47 -5.79 -10.50
N LEU A 127 6.38 -4.60 -9.90
CA LEU A 127 5.89 -4.42 -8.53
C LEU A 127 4.45 -4.93 -8.39
N ILE A 128 3.56 -4.51 -9.27
CA ILE A 128 2.16 -4.98 -9.31
C ILE A 128 2.12 -6.51 -9.45
N HIS A 129 2.84 -7.05 -10.45
CA HIS A 129 2.88 -8.48 -10.69
C HIS A 129 3.35 -9.27 -9.47
N THR A 130 4.41 -8.81 -8.81
CA THR A 130 4.96 -9.52 -7.65
C THR A 130 4.00 -9.47 -6.46
N ASN A 131 3.31 -8.36 -6.24
CA ASN A 131 2.27 -8.29 -5.22
C ASN A 131 1.13 -9.28 -5.48
N LEU A 132 0.63 -9.33 -6.70
CA LEU A 132 -0.47 -10.23 -7.06
C LEU A 132 -0.04 -11.70 -7.09
N ALA A 133 1.11 -12.01 -7.69
CA ALA A 133 1.55 -13.39 -7.94
C ALA A 133 2.30 -14.02 -6.76
N VAL A 134 3.07 -13.25 -5.98
CA VAL A 134 3.89 -13.77 -4.89
C VAL A 134 3.25 -13.53 -3.53
N ALA A 135 2.82 -12.29 -3.23
CA ALA A 135 2.13 -12.00 -1.97
C ALA A 135 0.67 -12.48 -1.94
N ASN A 136 0.14 -12.93 -3.08
CA ASN A 136 -1.29 -13.27 -3.24
C ASN A 136 -2.21 -12.09 -2.87
N ALA A 137 -1.77 -10.87 -3.17
CA ALA A 137 -2.56 -9.68 -2.91
C ALA A 137 -3.83 -9.67 -3.75
N SER A 138 -4.95 -9.31 -3.15
CA SER A 138 -6.24 -9.17 -3.83
C SER A 138 -6.53 -7.75 -4.31
N ALA A 139 -5.67 -6.78 -3.93
CA ALA A 139 -5.68 -5.42 -4.45
C ALA A 139 -4.27 -4.84 -4.40
N TRP A 140 -4.01 -3.92 -5.34
CA TRP A 140 -2.85 -3.05 -5.35
C TRP A 140 -3.30 -1.62 -5.65
N GLN A 141 -2.81 -0.63 -4.91
CA GLN A 141 -3.30 0.74 -4.98
C GLN A 141 -2.14 1.72 -5.17
N TRP A 142 -2.38 2.69 -6.04
CA TRP A 142 -1.45 3.76 -6.33
C TRP A 142 -1.74 5.01 -5.50
N TRP A 143 -0.71 5.62 -4.93
CA TRP A 143 -0.76 6.95 -4.34
C TRP A 143 -0.21 7.98 -5.33
N THR A 144 -1.00 8.89 -5.87
CA THR A 144 -2.42 9.13 -5.65
C THR A 144 -3.11 9.33 -7.01
N ALA A 145 -4.42 9.09 -7.07
CA ALA A 145 -5.16 9.23 -8.33
C ALA A 145 -5.18 10.70 -8.77
N VAL A 146 -5.47 11.61 -7.86
CA VAL A 146 -5.65 13.04 -8.12
C VAL A 146 -4.91 13.86 -7.08
N SER A 147 -4.14 14.87 -7.51
CA SER A 147 -3.46 15.80 -6.63
C SER A 147 -3.35 17.19 -7.27
N LEU A 148 -3.34 18.22 -6.42
CA LEU A 148 -3.03 19.60 -6.80
C LEU A 148 -1.53 19.91 -6.76
N ASN A 149 -0.71 18.99 -6.25
CA ASN A 149 0.72 19.19 -6.12
C ASN A 149 1.43 18.87 -7.42
N GLU A 150 1.79 19.91 -8.17
CA GLU A 150 2.50 19.81 -9.45
C GLU A 150 3.95 19.33 -9.29
N ASP A 151 4.54 19.51 -8.12
CA ASP A 151 5.96 19.23 -7.87
C ASP A 151 6.25 17.73 -7.66
N VAL A 152 5.21 16.91 -7.46
CA VAL A 152 5.39 15.49 -7.15
C VAL A 152 4.82 14.65 -8.29
N PRO A 153 5.68 13.94 -9.05
CA PRO A 153 5.27 13.17 -10.22
C PRO A 153 4.55 11.85 -9.87
N ILE A 154 3.75 11.87 -8.83
CA ILE A 154 3.13 10.68 -8.24
C ILE A 154 1.64 10.55 -8.56
N GLN A 155 0.98 11.63 -8.98
CA GLN A 155 -0.43 11.56 -9.34
C GLN A 155 -0.66 10.91 -10.71
N LEU A 156 -1.74 10.16 -10.82
CA LEU A 156 -2.20 9.60 -12.10
C LEU A 156 -2.87 10.67 -12.96
N LEU A 157 -3.63 11.57 -12.35
CA LEU A 157 -4.36 12.65 -12.98
C LEU A 157 -3.96 13.98 -12.32
N PRO A 158 -3.03 14.75 -12.91
CA PRO A 158 -2.71 16.07 -12.40
C PRO A 158 -3.91 17.01 -12.62
N LEU A 159 -4.25 17.80 -11.59
CA LEU A 159 -5.18 18.91 -11.71
C LEU A 159 -4.39 20.19 -11.95
N GLU A 160 -4.68 20.88 -13.04
CA GLU A 160 -4.18 22.23 -13.24
C GLU A 160 -5.01 23.20 -12.37
N ALA A 161 -4.35 23.82 -11.37
CA ALA A 161 -4.96 24.92 -10.63
C ALA A 161 -4.83 26.20 -11.47
N SER A 162 -5.94 26.82 -11.84
CA SER A 162 -5.92 28.19 -12.35
C SER A 162 -5.48 29.12 -11.24
N SER A 163 -4.44 29.92 -11.47
CA SER A 163 -3.83 30.82 -10.51
C SER A 163 -4.84 31.76 -9.85
N GLY A 164 -4.99 31.65 -8.54
CA GLY A 164 -5.51 32.67 -7.65
C GLY A 164 -7.02 32.87 -7.65
N GLU A 165 -7.70 32.27 -6.78
CA GLU A 165 -9.05 32.39 -6.26
C GLU A 165 -9.83 31.09 -6.41
N SER A 166 -10.12 30.45 -5.27
CA SER A 166 -10.91 29.23 -5.10
C SER A 166 -10.76 28.18 -6.22
N VAL A 167 -10.20 27.03 -5.88
CA VAL A 167 -10.02 25.90 -6.78
C VAL A 167 -11.34 25.59 -7.50
N LYS A 168 -11.51 26.11 -8.70
CA LYS A 168 -12.52 25.62 -9.63
C LYS A 168 -11.93 24.41 -10.33
N TYR A 169 -12.47 23.24 -10.00
CA TYR A 169 -12.15 22.01 -10.71
C TYR A 169 -12.73 22.05 -12.12
N ASP A 170 -12.04 22.63 -13.06
CA ASP A 170 -12.46 22.60 -14.48
C ASP A 170 -11.85 21.43 -15.25
N GLY A 171 -11.61 20.36 -14.55
CA GLY A 171 -11.61 19.01 -15.08
C GLY A 171 -10.75 18.70 -16.31
N ARG A 172 -9.62 19.36 -16.53
CA ARG A 172 -8.68 18.94 -17.55
C ARG A 172 -7.94 17.67 -17.10
N VAL A 173 -8.39 16.54 -17.62
CA VAL A 173 -7.64 15.29 -17.51
C VAL A 173 -6.46 15.34 -18.48
N VAL A 174 -5.26 15.43 -17.96
CA VAL A 174 -4.04 15.29 -18.74
C VAL A 174 -3.54 13.85 -18.58
N THR A 175 -3.30 13.15 -19.66
CA THR A 175 -2.73 11.81 -19.62
C THR A 175 -1.38 11.83 -18.93
N THR A 176 -1.24 11.03 -17.90
CA THR A 176 0.02 10.85 -17.19
C THR A 176 0.91 9.80 -17.86
N LYS A 177 2.03 9.55 -17.25
CA LYS A 177 3.09 8.65 -17.74
C LYS A 177 2.75 7.18 -17.76
N MET A 178 1.62 6.80 -17.21
CA MET A 178 1.18 5.40 -17.18
C MET A 178 0.24 5.04 -18.33
N PHE A 179 -0.05 6.01 -19.21
CA PHE A 179 -0.85 5.80 -20.43
C PHE A 179 -0.08 6.21 -21.68
#